data_b11b54f0547a122f87d29d53d03b499d
#
_entry.id   b11b54f0547a122f87d29d53d03b499d
#
_cell.length_a   1.000
_cell.length_b   1.000
_cell.length_c   1.000
_cell.angle_alpha   90.00
_cell.angle_beta   90.00
_cell.angle_gamma   90.00
#
_symmetry.space_group_name_H-M   'P 1'
#
loop_
_entity.id
_entity.type
_entity.pdbx_description
1 polymer ?
#
loop_
_entity_poly.entity_id
_entity_poly.type
_entity_poly.pdbx_seq_one_letter_code
_entity_poly.pdbx_strand_id
1 'polypeptide(L)'
;MEFTAQQIASFIGGRVEGNEQAKVHTFAKIEEGKEGAITFLSNPKYTHFIYETKASVVLINDDVELEKPVSATLIRVPNAYECVAKLMQMYTASLPKKKGIDPLAFVSKTAEIAEDVYIGPFCYVGDGVRIGEGSMIYPHVTIYDGCQIGKNVTIHAGSVIGADGFGFAPNENGYDKIPQMGIVVIEDDVEIGANTCVDRSTMGQTIIHKGVKLDNLIQVAHNCEIGENTVMSAQVGMAGSTKIGAWCMVGGQAGFSGHITIADKTFIGAQSGVISNTKGNGEQLIGAPAIDPKVFFKAQAVMKRLPDMYKELGALRKEIEELKKQHKA
;
A
#
# COMPACT_ATOMS: atom_id res chain seq x y z
N MET A 1 -3.18 22.25 20.36
CA MET A 1 -2.94 21.62 21.66
C MET A 1 -1.46 21.71 21.98
N GLU A 2 -1.09 21.91 23.25
CA GLU A 2 0.30 21.95 23.70
C GLU A 2 0.48 20.86 24.75
N PHE A 3 1.55 20.08 24.66
CA PHE A 3 1.87 19.02 25.60
C PHE A 3 3.29 19.16 26.12
N THR A 4 3.56 18.73 27.34
CA THR A 4 4.93 18.66 27.87
C THR A 4 5.60 17.35 27.48
N ALA A 5 6.94 17.31 27.48
CA ALA A 5 7.72 16.10 27.24
C ALA A 5 7.30 14.96 28.20
N GLN A 6 7.06 15.27 29.46
CA GLN A 6 6.58 14.30 30.46
C GLN A 6 5.21 13.71 30.14
N GLN A 7 4.25 14.55 29.66
CA GLN A 7 2.92 14.07 29.25
C GLN A 7 3.01 13.13 28.05
N ILE A 8 3.83 13.50 27.08
CA ILE A 8 4.08 12.65 25.89
C ILE A 8 4.72 11.33 26.30
N ALA A 9 5.80 11.37 27.10
CA ALA A 9 6.49 10.17 27.57
C ALA A 9 5.54 9.24 28.33
N SER A 10 4.71 9.79 29.23
CA SER A 10 3.72 8.99 29.96
C SER A 10 2.70 8.32 29.05
N PHE A 11 2.28 8.98 27.96
CA PHE A 11 1.31 8.44 27.01
C PHE A 11 1.89 7.28 26.18
N ILE A 12 3.16 7.39 25.75
CA ILE A 12 3.80 6.38 24.90
C ILE A 12 4.64 5.36 25.68
N GLY A 13 4.71 5.45 27.00
CA GLY A 13 5.52 4.58 27.86
C GLY A 13 7.03 4.84 27.73
N GLY A 14 7.41 6.08 27.43
CA GLY A 14 8.80 6.49 27.27
C GLY A 14 9.43 7.08 28.55
N ARG A 15 10.76 7.28 28.51
CA ARG A 15 11.56 7.92 29.57
C ARG A 15 12.12 9.24 29.07
N VAL A 16 11.92 10.32 29.83
CA VAL A 16 12.45 11.66 29.50
C VAL A 16 13.91 11.77 29.93
N GLU A 17 14.76 12.27 29.06
CA GLU A 17 16.12 12.73 29.35
C GLU A 17 16.26 14.20 28.98
N GLY A 18 16.33 15.08 29.99
CA GLY A 18 16.39 16.55 29.79
C GLY A 18 15.25 17.27 30.48
N ASN A 19 14.67 18.27 29.82
CA ASN A 19 13.62 19.11 30.38
C ASN A 19 12.23 18.46 30.25
N GLU A 20 11.71 17.88 31.33
CA GLU A 20 10.37 17.29 31.39
C GLU A 20 9.23 18.27 31.05
N GLN A 21 9.45 19.57 31.24
CA GLN A 21 8.50 20.63 30.95
C GLN A 21 8.65 21.24 29.55
N ALA A 22 9.54 20.69 28.70
CA ALA A 22 9.69 21.14 27.32
C ALA A 22 8.35 20.99 26.58
N LYS A 23 7.88 22.09 25.99
CA LYS A 23 6.56 22.19 25.37
C LYS A 23 6.61 21.86 23.90
N VAL A 24 5.59 21.15 23.41
CA VAL A 24 5.44 20.72 22.04
C VAL A 24 4.02 20.99 21.56
N HIS A 25 3.90 21.53 20.36
CA HIS A 25 2.61 21.81 19.72
C HIS A 25 2.57 21.44 18.22
N THR A 26 3.70 20.96 17.67
CA THR A 26 3.79 20.57 16.25
C THR A 26 4.78 19.43 16.04
N PHE A 27 4.64 18.74 14.92
CA PHE A 27 5.60 17.76 14.43
C PHE A 27 6.52 18.40 13.38
N ALA A 28 7.77 17.96 13.32
CA ALA A 28 8.72 18.38 12.29
C ALA A 28 9.63 17.20 11.90
N LYS A 29 10.23 17.28 10.71
CA LYS A 29 11.36 16.41 10.36
C LYS A 29 12.56 16.79 11.23
N ILE A 30 13.48 15.84 11.48
CA ILE A 30 14.60 16.06 12.36
C ILE A 30 15.52 17.18 11.85
N GLU A 31 15.73 17.25 10.54
CA GLU A 31 16.51 18.30 9.87
C GLU A 31 15.84 19.69 9.85
N GLU A 32 14.52 19.73 10.02
CA GLU A 32 13.70 20.96 10.01
C GLU A 32 13.18 21.32 11.42
N GLY A 33 13.74 20.71 12.45
CA GLY A 33 13.32 20.89 13.84
C GLY A 33 13.40 22.34 14.28
N LYS A 34 12.36 22.81 14.97
CA LYS A 34 12.26 24.15 15.54
C LYS A 34 11.69 24.09 16.95
N GLU A 35 11.84 25.18 17.70
CA GLU A 35 11.24 25.30 19.04
C GLU A 35 9.73 25.02 19.00
N GLY A 36 9.26 24.26 19.97
CA GLY A 36 7.87 23.79 20.04
C GLY A 36 7.58 22.59 19.14
N ALA A 37 8.54 22.04 18.43
CA ALA A 37 8.37 20.85 17.63
C ALA A 37 8.82 19.57 18.35
N ILE A 38 8.13 18.46 18.05
CA ILE A 38 8.59 17.10 18.32
C ILE A 38 9.04 16.45 17.00
N THR A 39 10.15 15.75 17.05
CA THR A 39 10.67 14.95 15.96
C THR A 39 11.06 13.55 16.44
N PHE A 40 11.56 12.68 15.56
CA PHE A 40 12.03 11.35 15.92
C PHE A 40 13.26 10.94 15.11
N LEU A 41 14.06 10.06 15.70
CA LEU A 41 15.19 9.40 15.07
C LEU A 41 15.00 7.88 15.17
N SER A 42 14.70 7.24 14.04
CA SER A 42 14.61 5.77 13.93
C SER A 42 15.58 5.18 12.91
N ASN A 43 16.07 5.99 11.97
CA ASN A 43 17.00 5.53 10.94
C ASN A 43 18.41 6.08 11.21
N PRO A 44 19.43 5.21 11.36
CA PRO A 44 20.80 5.61 11.64
C PRO A 44 21.41 6.62 10.64
N LYS A 45 20.95 6.64 9.41
CA LYS A 45 21.40 7.61 8.41
C LYS A 45 21.15 9.07 8.79
N TYR A 46 20.20 9.32 9.67
CA TYR A 46 19.82 10.67 10.12
C TYR A 46 20.40 11.03 11.51
N THR A 47 21.25 10.17 12.10
CA THR A 47 21.80 10.40 13.43
C THR A 47 22.53 11.71 13.59
N HIS A 48 23.22 12.19 12.55
CA HIS A 48 23.94 13.47 12.61
C HIS A 48 23.02 14.67 12.86
N PHE A 49 21.76 14.63 12.40
CA PHE A 49 20.80 15.71 12.62
C PHE A 49 20.37 15.86 14.08
N ILE A 50 20.53 14.83 14.94
CA ILE A 50 20.14 14.96 16.36
C ILE A 50 20.99 16.03 17.08
N TYR A 51 22.20 16.28 16.61
CA TYR A 51 23.12 17.29 17.18
C TYR A 51 22.87 18.69 16.65
N GLU A 52 22.12 18.82 15.57
CA GLU A 52 21.88 20.08 14.85
C GLU A 52 20.44 20.56 14.99
N THR A 53 19.50 19.65 15.26
CA THR A 53 18.08 19.99 15.34
C THR A 53 17.79 21.00 16.44
N LYS A 54 16.87 21.92 16.13
CA LYS A 54 16.32 22.89 17.09
C LYS A 54 14.96 22.46 17.64
N ALA A 55 14.56 21.20 17.42
CA ALA A 55 13.32 20.65 17.98
C ALA A 55 13.39 20.66 19.50
N SER A 56 12.28 20.96 20.15
CA SER A 56 12.19 20.92 21.63
C SER A 56 12.31 19.50 22.16
N VAL A 57 11.74 18.52 21.45
CA VAL A 57 11.71 17.10 21.86
C VAL A 57 12.08 16.19 20.68
N VAL A 58 12.90 15.17 20.94
CA VAL A 58 13.25 14.12 19.98
C VAL A 58 12.93 12.76 20.58
N LEU A 59 12.12 11.96 19.88
CA LEU A 59 11.89 10.55 20.19
C LEU A 59 13.06 9.74 19.62
N ILE A 60 13.67 8.90 20.44
CA ILE A 60 14.74 7.99 20.02
C ILE A 60 14.51 6.58 20.59
N ASN A 61 15.06 5.58 19.92
CA ASN A 61 15.05 4.21 20.46
C ASN A 61 15.95 4.11 21.72
N ASP A 62 15.60 3.19 22.61
CA ASP A 62 16.33 2.97 23.85
C ASP A 62 17.81 2.57 23.62
N ASP A 63 18.10 1.86 22.52
CA ASP A 63 19.40 1.35 22.13
C ASP A 63 20.31 2.35 21.43
N VAL A 64 19.83 3.58 21.15
CA VAL A 64 20.64 4.60 20.49
C VAL A 64 21.65 5.20 21.46
N GLU A 65 22.94 4.96 21.20
CA GLU A 65 24.05 5.63 21.91
C GLU A 65 24.40 6.95 21.22
N LEU A 66 24.52 8.01 22.01
CA LEU A 66 24.87 9.34 21.54
C LEU A 66 26.33 9.65 21.82
N GLU A 67 27.06 10.07 20.80
CA GLU A 67 28.48 10.42 20.88
C GLU A 67 28.74 11.77 21.57
N LYS A 68 27.75 12.67 21.57
CA LYS A 68 27.83 14.05 22.05
C LYS A 68 26.55 14.44 22.78
N PRO A 69 26.61 15.42 23.70
CA PRO A 69 25.43 16.03 24.28
C PRO A 69 24.53 16.64 23.20
N VAL A 70 23.22 16.56 23.40
CA VAL A 70 22.19 17.17 22.53
C VAL A 70 21.46 18.28 23.27
N SER A 71 21.03 19.30 22.55
CA SER A 71 20.28 20.43 23.11
C SER A 71 18.81 20.14 23.32
N ALA A 72 18.24 19.23 22.54
CA ALA A 72 16.84 18.84 22.62
C ALA A 72 16.59 17.92 23.83
N THR A 73 15.39 17.96 24.37
CA THR A 73 14.92 16.96 25.32
C THR A 73 14.65 15.65 24.60
N LEU A 74 15.18 14.55 25.11
CA LEU A 74 14.98 13.23 24.54
C LEU A 74 13.84 12.48 25.24
N ILE A 75 13.08 11.74 24.48
CA ILE A 75 12.17 10.71 25.02
C ILE A 75 12.62 9.38 24.44
N ARG A 76 13.14 8.51 25.32
CA ARG A 76 13.55 7.16 24.94
C ARG A 76 12.38 6.20 24.98
N VAL A 77 12.28 5.38 23.94
CA VAL A 77 11.21 4.39 23.74
C VAL A 77 11.77 3.14 23.06
N PRO A 78 11.11 1.97 23.21
CA PRO A 78 11.54 0.76 22.50
C PRO A 78 11.49 0.90 20.96
N ASN A 79 10.53 1.66 20.41
CA ASN A 79 10.39 1.90 18.97
C ASN A 79 9.87 3.31 18.71
N ALA A 80 10.77 4.22 18.34
CA ALA A 80 10.44 5.63 18.09
C ALA A 80 9.50 5.82 16.91
N TYR A 81 9.58 4.96 15.87
CA TYR A 81 8.71 5.03 14.71
C TYR A 81 7.24 4.68 15.05
N GLU A 82 7.03 3.63 15.82
CA GLU A 82 5.68 3.27 16.30
C GLU A 82 5.12 4.32 17.24
N CYS A 83 5.95 4.87 18.12
CA CYS A 83 5.53 5.89 19.07
C CYS A 83 5.13 7.20 18.37
N VAL A 84 5.87 7.66 17.36
CA VAL A 84 5.49 8.85 16.60
C VAL A 84 4.20 8.60 15.82
N ALA A 85 4.01 7.41 15.25
CA ALA A 85 2.76 7.06 14.58
C ALA A 85 1.56 7.13 15.54
N LYS A 86 1.68 6.59 16.76
CA LYS A 86 0.64 6.70 17.82
C LYS A 86 0.33 8.15 18.18
N LEU A 87 1.35 9.00 18.33
CA LEU A 87 1.15 10.42 18.63
C LEU A 87 0.45 11.16 17.48
N MET A 88 0.83 10.87 16.23
CA MET A 88 0.16 11.44 15.04
C MET A 88 -1.29 10.98 14.96
N GLN A 89 -1.57 9.71 15.22
CA GLN A 89 -2.94 9.16 15.27
C GLN A 89 -3.78 9.85 16.37
N MET A 90 -3.23 10.03 17.58
CA MET A 90 -3.90 10.76 18.65
C MET A 90 -4.22 12.20 18.24
N TYR A 91 -3.23 12.89 17.65
CA TYR A 91 -3.42 14.26 17.17
C TYR A 91 -4.52 14.34 16.10
N THR A 92 -4.47 13.49 15.09
CA THR A 92 -5.48 13.46 14.01
C THR A 92 -6.86 13.07 14.52
N ALA A 93 -6.95 12.14 15.49
CA ALA A 93 -8.21 11.77 16.12
C ALA A 93 -8.84 12.93 16.94
N SER A 94 -8.02 13.88 17.41
CA SER A 94 -8.49 15.07 18.13
C SER A 94 -9.00 16.20 17.21
N LEU A 95 -8.70 16.11 15.90
CA LEU A 95 -9.20 17.08 14.92
C LEU A 95 -10.69 16.83 14.60
N PRO A 96 -11.45 17.88 14.29
CA PRO A 96 -12.83 17.72 13.85
C PRO A 96 -12.92 16.79 12.64
N LYS A 97 -13.61 15.66 12.80
CA LYS A 97 -13.88 14.76 11.67
C LYS A 97 -14.88 15.41 10.74
N LYS A 98 -14.63 15.31 9.42
CA LYS A 98 -15.63 15.67 8.42
C LYS A 98 -16.81 14.71 8.55
N LYS A 99 -18.02 15.23 8.44
CA LYS A 99 -19.28 14.47 8.55
C LYS A 99 -20.31 15.01 7.59
N GLY A 100 -21.26 14.17 7.23
CA GLY A 100 -22.42 14.52 6.43
C GLY A 100 -22.15 14.52 4.94
N ILE A 101 -23.20 14.74 4.19
CA ILE A 101 -23.22 14.71 2.72
C ILE A 101 -23.09 16.14 2.20
N ASP A 102 -22.08 16.37 1.38
CA ASP A 102 -21.90 17.68 0.72
C ASP A 102 -23.05 17.96 -0.22
N PRO A 103 -23.61 19.19 -0.24
CA PRO A 103 -24.72 19.55 -1.13
C PRO A 103 -24.44 19.38 -2.62
N LEU A 104 -23.18 19.35 -3.04
CA LEU A 104 -22.76 19.12 -4.41
C LEU A 104 -22.57 17.63 -4.73
N ALA A 105 -22.78 16.73 -3.80
CA ALA A 105 -22.77 15.29 -4.05
C ALA A 105 -24.15 14.84 -4.57
N PHE A 106 -24.16 13.93 -5.53
CA PHE A 106 -25.36 13.19 -5.89
C PHE A 106 -25.40 11.89 -5.10
N VAL A 107 -26.46 11.69 -4.33
CA VAL A 107 -26.74 10.43 -3.62
C VAL A 107 -28.15 9.98 -4.01
N SER A 108 -28.26 8.77 -4.56
CA SER A 108 -29.57 8.21 -4.92
C SER A 108 -30.49 8.12 -3.69
N LYS A 109 -31.77 8.28 -3.93
CA LYS A 109 -32.80 8.14 -2.89
C LYS A 109 -32.91 6.70 -2.36
N THR A 110 -32.44 5.72 -3.11
CA THR A 110 -32.44 4.31 -2.74
C THR A 110 -31.15 3.86 -2.04
N ALA A 111 -30.15 4.75 -1.95
CA ALA A 111 -28.91 4.47 -1.22
C ALA A 111 -29.15 4.51 0.30
N GLU A 112 -28.54 3.58 1.00
CA GLU A 112 -28.60 3.45 2.46
C GLU A 112 -27.26 3.96 3.05
N ILE A 113 -27.28 5.16 3.62
CA ILE A 113 -26.09 5.80 4.20
C ILE A 113 -26.20 5.77 5.72
N ALA A 114 -25.24 5.14 6.38
CA ALA A 114 -25.22 5.05 7.84
C ALA A 114 -24.84 6.41 8.51
N GLU A 115 -24.92 6.43 9.83
CA GLU A 115 -24.54 7.62 10.62
C GLU A 115 -23.02 7.88 10.52
N ASP A 116 -22.64 9.15 10.74
CA ASP A 116 -21.25 9.61 10.73
C ASP A 116 -20.45 9.38 9.43
N VAL A 117 -21.13 9.09 8.31
CA VAL A 117 -20.51 9.02 6.99
C VAL A 117 -20.22 10.42 6.47
N TYR A 118 -19.04 10.61 5.86
CA TYR A 118 -18.73 11.79 5.07
C TYR A 118 -18.78 11.47 3.58
N ILE A 119 -19.52 12.25 2.80
CA ILE A 119 -19.54 12.21 1.34
C ILE A 119 -19.16 13.60 0.83
N GLY A 120 -18.01 13.71 0.20
CA GLY A 120 -17.44 14.96 -0.31
C GLY A 120 -18.14 15.47 -1.56
N PRO A 121 -17.82 16.71 -1.99
CA PRO A 121 -18.40 17.32 -3.19
C PRO A 121 -18.11 16.52 -4.46
N PHE A 122 -19.04 16.57 -5.40
CA PHE A 122 -18.97 15.91 -6.71
C PHE A 122 -18.84 14.39 -6.66
N CYS A 123 -19.19 13.77 -5.52
CA CYS A 123 -19.38 12.32 -5.46
C CYS A 123 -20.67 11.91 -6.16
N TYR A 124 -20.65 10.73 -6.77
CA TYR A 124 -21.83 10.05 -7.27
C TYR A 124 -22.03 8.74 -6.49
N VAL A 125 -23.19 8.56 -5.88
CA VAL A 125 -23.59 7.35 -5.18
C VAL A 125 -24.89 6.84 -5.81
N GLY A 126 -24.78 5.69 -6.48
CA GLY A 126 -25.85 5.09 -7.29
C GLY A 126 -26.96 4.42 -6.49
N ASP A 127 -27.88 3.79 -7.22
CA ASP A 127 -29.04 3.11 -6.65
C ASP A 127 -28.66 1.89 -5.81
N GLY A 128 -29.33 1.73 -4.64
CA GLY A 128 -29.13 0.58 -3.77
C GLY A 128 -27.75 0.45 -3.17
N VAL A 129 -26.89 1.46 -3.27
CA VAL A 129 -25.58 1.48 -2.60
C VAL A 129 -25.77 1.51 -1.09
N ARG A 130 -24.95 0.75 -0.37
CA ARG A 130 -24.89 0.78 1.10
C ARG A 130 -23.53 1.28 1.57
N ILE A 131 -23.51 2.24 2.50
CA ILE A 131 -22.27 2.75 3.09
C ILE A 131 -22.36 2.68 4.61
N GLY A 132 -21.45 1.90 5.21
CA GLY A 132 -21.37 1.67 6.65
C GLY A 132 -20.83 2.86 7.43
N GLU A 133 -21.11 2.85 8.75
CA GLU A 133 -20.81 3.87 9.73
C GLU A 133 -19.32 4.32 9.71
N GLY A 134 -19.08 5.62 9.88
CA GLY A 134 -17.75 6.20 10.01
C GLY A 134 -16.94 6.26 8.71
N SER A 135 -17.52 5.86 7.59
CA SER A 135 -16.81 5.84 6.29
C SER A 135 -16.63 7.24 5.71
N MET A 136 -15.51 7.42 5.01
CA MET A 136 -15.04 8.69 4.46
C MET A 136 -14.92 8.59 2.93
N ILE A 137 -15.87 9.18 2.22
CA ILE A 137 -15.91 9.22 0.75
C ILE A 137 -15.43 10.60 0.30
N TYR A 138 -14.20 10.67 -0.20
CA TYR A 138 -13.57 11.93 -0.61
C TYR A 138 -14.13 12.47 -1.94
N PRO A 139 -13.85 13.75 -2.29
CA PRO A 139 -14.42 14.37 -3.49
C PRO A 139 -14.19 13.57 -4.78
N HIS A 140 -15.15 13.66 -5.72
CA HIS A 140 -15.08 13.02 -7.04
C HIS A 140 -15.04 11.48 -7.02
N VAL A 141 -15.42 10.84 -5.94
CA VAL A 141 -15.58 9.37 -5.91
C VAL A 141 -16.90 9.00 -6.59
N THR A 142 -16.85 7.95 -7.41
CA THR A 142 -18.04 7.36 -8.05
C THR A 142 -18.26 5.95 -7.50
N ILE A 143 -19.44 5.71 -6.96
CA ILE A 143 -19.88 4.39 -6.48
C ILE A 143 -21.11 3.99 -7.27
N TYR A 144 -20.99 2.97 -8.10
CA TYR A 144 -22.06 2.46 -8.96
C TYR A 144 -23.07 1.63 -8.19
N ASP A 145 -24.23 1.43 -8.83
CA ASP A 145 -25.41 0.78 -8.26
C ASP A 145 -25.11 -0.58 -7.60
N GLY A 146 -25.76 -0.81 -6.46
CA GLY A 146 -25.73 -2.05 -5.70
C GLY A 146 -24.44 -2.33 -4.93
N CYS A 147 -23.39 -1.51 -5.07
CA CYS A 147 -22.13 -1.70 -4.34
C CYS A 147 -22.33 -1.58 -2.83
N GLN A 148 -21.55 -2.35 -2.07
CA GLN A 148 -21.61 -2.38 -0.61
C GLN A 148 -20.28 -1.96 -0.02
N ILE A 149 -20.31 -0.93 0.82
CA ILE A 149 -19.15 -0.36 1.51
C ILE A 149 -19.35 -0.58 3.01
N GLY A 150 -18.39 -1.22 3.66
CA GLY A 150 -18.40 -1.51 5.09
C GLY A 150 -18.21 -0.29 5.97
N LYS A 151 -17.88 -0.53 7.24
CA LYS A 151 -17.63 0.51 8.24
C LYS A 151 -16.19 1.01 8.20
N ASN A 152 -15.99 2.27 8.60
CA ASN A 152 -14.65 2.91 8.67
C ASN A 152 -13.85 2.80 7.38
N VAL A 153 -14.51 2.72 6.24
CA VAL A 153 -13.85 2.67 4.92
C VAL A 153 -13.46 4.07 4.49
N THR A 154 -12.24 4.22 4.01
CA THR A 154 -11.77 5.47 3.40
C THR A 154 -11.57 5.28 1.90
N ILE A 155 -12.26 6.07 1.07
CA ILE A 155 -12.08 6.08 -0.37
C ILE A 155 -11.60 7.46 -0.81
N HIS A 156 -10.37 7.53 -1.30
CA HIS A 156 -9.75 8.78 -1.72
C HIS A 156 -10.24 9.26 -3.08
N ALA A 157 -9.99 10.55 -3.32
CA ALA A 157 -10.56 11.29 -4.45
C ALA A 157 -10.31 10.63 -5.82
N GLY A 158 -11.32 10.72 -6.68
CA GLY A 158 -11.27 10.26 -8.07
C GLY A 158 -11.39 8.74 -8.24
N SER A 159 -11.54 7.97 -7.15
CA SER A 159 -11.68 6.52 -7.24
C SER A 159 -13.04 6.11 -7.75
N VAL A 160 -13.10 5.00 -8.49
CA VAL A 160 -14.32 4.48 -9.13
C VAL A 160 -14.58 3.06 -8.63
N ILE A 161 -15.73 2.86 -8.01
CA ILE A 161 -16.14 1.57 -7.43
C ILE A 161 -17.36 1.05 -8.19
N GLY A 162 -17.22 -0.13 -8.80
CA GLY A 162 -18.31 -0.85 -9.46
C GLY A 162 -18.53 -0.47 -10.92
N ALA A 163 -17.54 0.13 -11.60
CA ALA A 163 -17.59 0.24 -13.06
C ALA A 163 -17.58 -1.16 -13.71
N ASP A 164 -18.04 -1.24 -14.95
CA ASP A 164 -18.03 -2.49 -15.70
C ASP A 164 -16.63 -3.02 -15.92
N GLY A 165 -16.42 -4.30 -15.64
CA GLY A 165 -15.21 -5.00 -15.98
C GLY A 165 -14.97 -5.13 -17.47
N PHE A 166 -13.72 -5.41 -17.85
CA PHE A 166 -13.30 -5.61 -19.23
C PHE A 166 -13.70 -7.02 -19.70
N GLY A 167 -14.95 -7.15 -20.12
CA GLY A 167 -15.54 -8.40 -20.61
C GLY A 167 -16.05 -8.25 -22.03
N PHE A 168 -15.44 -8.96 -22.99
CA PHE A 168 -15.80 -8.92 -24.40
C PHE A 168 -15.66 -10.31 -25.03
N ALA A 169 -16.66 -10.74 -25.79
CA ALA A 169 -16.65 -11.98 -26.55
C ALA A 169 -16.23 -11.67 -28.01
N PRO A 170 -15.16 -12.31 -28.52
CA PRO A 170 -14.77 -12.12 -29.92
C PRO A 170 -15.80 -12.79 -30.86
N ASN A 171 -16.07 -12.14 -32.00
CA ASN A 171 -16.89 -12.65 -33.08
C ASN A 171 -16.30 -12.25 -34.43
N GLU A 172 -16.91 -12.67 -35.53
CA GLU A 172 -16.42 -12.36 -36.90
C GLU A 172 -16.37 -10.86 -37.23
N ASN A 173 -17.14 -10.03 -36.54
CA ASN A 173 -17.23 -8.59 -36.77
C ASN A 173 -16.53 -7.74 -35.70
N GLY A 174 -15.89 -8.37 -34.71
CA GLY A 174 -15.19 -7.67 -33.64
C GLY A 174 -15.44 -8.25 -32.25
N TYR A 175 -15.95 -7.44 -31.29
CA TYR A 175 -16.11 -7.83 -29.90
C TYR A 175 -17.48 -7.42 -29.37
N ASP A 176 -18.25 -8.38 -28.90
CA ASP A 176 -19.52 -8.15 -28.21
C ASP A 176 -19.27 -7.92 -26.73
N LYS A 177 -19.85 -6.83 -26.18
CA LYS A 177 -19.78 -6.55 -24.74
C LYS A 177 -20.48 -7.64 -23.94
N ILE A 178 -19.79 -8.21 -22.94
CA ILE A 178 -20.40 -9.08 -21.92
C ILE A 178 -20.94 -8.18 -20.81
N PRO A 179 -22.27 -8.15 -20.56
CA PRO A 179 -22.84 -7.36 -19.47
C PRO A 179 -22.28 -7.76 -18.12
N GLN A 180 -21.99 -6.77 -17.28
CA GLN A 180 -21.46 -6.96 -15.93
C GLN A 180 -22.59 -6.74 -14.92
N MET A 181 -23.14 -7.83 -14.38
CA MET A 181 -24.36 -7.83 -13.57
C MET A 181 -24.11 -7.93 -12.07
N GLY A 182 -22.88 -8.19 -11.66
CA GLY A 182 -22.50 -8.29 -10.26
C GLY A 182 -22.21 -6.94 -9.61
N ILE A 183 -21.68 -7.01 -8.41
CA ILE A 183 -21.40 -5.83 -7.58
C ILE A 183 -19.96 -5.85 -7.04
N VAL A 184 -19.56 -4.76 -6.38
CA VAL A 184 -18.37 -4.69 -5.53
C VAL A 184 -18.80 -4.71 -4.07
N VAL A 185 -18.08 -5.49 -3.27
CA VAL A 185 -18.19 -5.50 -1.80
C VAL A 185 -16.84 -5.11 -1.22
N ILE A 186 -16.84 -4.05 -0.42
CA ILE A 186 -15.69 -3.56 0.34
C ILE A 186 -16.04 -3.74 1.81
N GLU A 187 -15.28 -4.55 2.52
CA GLU A 187 -15.49 -4.80 3.93
C GLU A 187 -14.94 -3.67 4.83
N ASP A 188 -15.02 -3.87 6.16
CA ASP A 188 -14.67 -2.86 7.14
C ASP A 188 -13.17 -2.50 7.14
N ASP A 189 -12.86 -1.28 7.60
CA ASP A 189 -11.49 -0.79 7.83
C ASP A 189 -10.59 -0.77 6.59
N VAL A 190 -11.17 -0.81 5.38
CA VAL A 190 -10.44 -0.74 4.10
C VAL A 190 -10.07 0.71 3.77
N GLU A 191 -8.91 0.88 3.16
CA GLU A 191 -8.50 2.17 2.59
C GLU A 191 -8.16 2.02 1.11
N ILE A 192 -8.76 2.88 0.27
CA ILE A 192 -8.57 2.90 -1.18
C ILE A 192 -7.98 4.24 -1.58
N GLY A 193 -6.79 4.23 -2.16
CA GLY A 193 -6.04 5.38 -2.64
C GLY A 193 -6.71 6.09 -3.82
N ALA A 194 -6.22 7.28 -4.13
CA ALA A 194 -6.80 8.13 -5.17
C ALA A 194 -6.72 7.51 -6.57
N ASN A 195 -7.75 7.75 -7.38
CA ASN A 195 -7.86 7.28 -8.77
C ASN A 195 -7.68 5.75 -8.91
N THR A 196 -8.05 4.98 -7.91
CA THR A 196 -8.10 3.52 -7.94
C THR A 196 -9.44 3.07 -8.50
N CYS A 197 -9.42 2.08 -9.41
CA CYS A 197 -10.61 1.51 -10.01
C CYS A 197 -10.82 0.08 -9.49
N VAL A 198 -12.05 -0.21 -9.05
CA VAL A 198 -12.49 -1.55 -8.65
C VAL A 198 -13.71 -1.92 -9.48
N ASP A 199 -13.52 -2.83 -10.43
CA ASP A 199 -14.58 -3.22 -11.35
C ASP A 199 -15.57 -4.18 -10.67
N ARG A 200 -16.86 -4.05 -11.04
CA ARG A 200 -17.87 -5.02 -10.64
C ARG A 200 -17.61 -6.40 -11.28
N SER A 201 -18.09 -7.43 -10.67
CA SER A 201 -18.01 -8.76 -11.26
C SER A 201 -18.98 -8.93 -12.42
N THR A 202 -18.66 -9.85 -13.31
CA THR A 202 -19.59 -10.28 -14.37
C THR A 202 -20.86 -10.88 -13.74
N MET A 203 -20.68 -11.76 -12.76
CA MET A 203 -21.73 -12.35 -11.93
C MET A 203 -21.17 -12.54 -10.52
N GLY A 204 -21.98 -12.29 -9.49
CA GLY A 204 -21.55 -12.36 -8.09
C GLY A 204 -20.86 -11.10 -7.63
N GLN A 205 -19.65 -11.20 -7.09
CA GLN A 205 -19.00 -10.10 -6.39
C GLN A 205 -17.50 -10.01 -6.71
N THR A 206 -16.99 -8.78 -6.82
CA THR A 206 -15.57 -8.45 -6.60
C THR A 206 -15.44 -8.05 -5.15
N ILE A 207 -14.52 -8.66 -4.39
CA ILE A 207 -14.49 -8.52 -2.93
C ILE A 207 -13.13 -7.98 -2.46
N ILE A 208 -13.20 -6.95 -1.62
CA ILE A 208 -12.04 -6.42 -0.88
C ILE A 208 -12.31 -6.66 0.60
N HIS A 209 -11.57 -7.59 1.20
CA HIS A 209 -11.76 -8.00 2.57
C HIS A 209 -11.24 -6.98 3.58
N LYS A 210 -11.61 -7.19 4.84
CA LYS A 210 -11.34 -6.30 5.96
C LYS A 210 -9.87 -5.89 6.06
N GLY A 211 -9.63 -4.61 6.34
CA GLY A 211 -8.31 -4.07 6.67
C GLY A 211 -7.36 -3.90 5.49
N VAL A 212 -7.78 -4.24 4.26
CA VAL A 212 -6.96 -4.06 3.04
C VAL A 212 -6.60 -2.59 2.83
N LYS A 213 -5.36 -2.33 2.37
CA LYS A 213 -4.87 -1.00 2.01
C LYS A 213 -4.40 -0.99 0.56
N LEU A 214 -5.11 -0.28 -0.28
CA LEU A 214 -4.76 -0.06 -1.68
C LEU A 214 -4.25 1.38 -1.84
N ASP A 215 -3.07 1.53 -2.39
CA ASP A 215 -2.50 2.83 -2.74
C ASP A 215 -3.14 3.41 -4.02
N ASN A 216 -2.62 4.48 -4.54
CA ASN A 216 -3.16 5.23 -5.66
C ASN A 216 -3.02 4.47 -7.00
N LEU A 217 -3.93 4.73 -7.94
CA LEU A 217 -3.86 4.26 -9.33
C LEU A 217 -3.83 2.73 -9.45
N ILE A 218 -4.48 2.01 -8.56
CA ILE A 218 -4.60 0.55 -8.63
C ILE A 218 -5.79 0.18 -9.52
N GLN A 219 -5.64 -0.90 -10.32
CA GLN A 219 -6.73 -1.53 -11.06
C GLN A 219 -7.03 -2.90 -10.47
N VAL A 220 -8.23 -3.05 -9.92
CA VAL A 220 -8.80 -4.33 -9.51
C VAL A 220 -9.87 -4.73 -10.52
N ALA A 221 -9.58 -5.70 -11.37
CA ALA A 221 -10.53 -6.15 -12.39
C ALA A 221 -11.67 -6.99 -11.81
N HIS A 222 -12.64 -7.32 -12.66
CA HIS A 222 -13.85 -8.05 -12.31
C HIS A 222 -13.58 -9.41 -11.64
N ASN A 223 -14.43 -9.80 -10.70
CA ASN A 223 -14.35 -11.09 -10.00
C ASN A 223 -13.05 -11.33 -9.19
N CYS A 224 -12.29 -10.27 -8.91
CA CYS A 224 -11.13 -10.38 -8.04
C CYS A 224 -11.53 -10.47 -6.57
N GLU A 225 -10.64 -11.07 -5.78
CA GLU A 225 -10.79 -11.18 -4.33
C GLU A 225 -9.45 -10.83 -3.66
N ILE A 226 -9.46 -9.90 -2.70
CA ILE A 226 -8.26 -9.47 -1.97
C ILE A 226 -8.45 -9.77 -0.49
N GLY A 227 -7.65 -10.70 0.03
CA GLY A 227 -7.72 -11.18 1.41
C GLY A 227 -7.34 -10.14 2.46
N GLU A 228 -7.79 -10.39 3.68
CA GLU A 228 -7.68 -9.48 4.83
C GLU A 228 -6.27 -8.93 5.04
N ASN A 229 -6.19 -7.65 5.41
CA ASN A 229 -4.94 -6.96 5.78
C ASN A 229 -3.83 -6.99 4.72
N THR A 230 -4.17 -7.28 3.48
CA THR A 230 -3.23 -7.19 2.34
C THR A 230 -3.00 -5.73 1.98
N VAL A 231 -1.75 -5.39 1.67
CA VAL A 231 -1.35 -4.04 1.28
C VAL A 231 -0.76 -4.06 -0.13
N MET A 232 -1.16 -3.10 -0.96
CA MET A 232 -0.68 -2.94 -2.33
C MET A 232 -0.23 -1.51 -2.57
N SER A 233 0.99 -1.35 -3.03
CA SER A 233 1.53 -0.05 -3.42
C SER A 233 0.99 0.41 -4.78
N ALA A 234 1.25 1.67 -5.12
CA ALA A 234 0.66 2.34 -6.29
C ALA A 234 0.86 1.60 -7.62
N GLN A 235 -0.13 1.76 -8.50
CA GLN A 235 -0.11 1.27 -9.88
C GLN A 235 -0.07 -0.27 -10.01
N VAL A 236 -0.47 -1.02 -8.99
CA VAL A 236 -0.69 -2.46 -9.12
C VAL A 236 -1.88 -2.72 -10.03
N GLY A 237 -1.75 -3.70 -10.93
CA GLY A 237 -2.82 -4.15 -11.82
C GLY A 237 -3.16 -5.63 -11.60
N MET A 238 -4.42 -5.93 -11.38
CA MET A 238 -4.95 -7.29 -11.24
C MET A 238 -5.88 -7.59 -12.41
N ALA A 239 -5.58 -8.61 -13.19
CA ALA A 239 -6.50 -9.12 -14.22
C ALA A 239 -7.65 -9.90 -13.58
N GLY A 240 -8.74 -10.10 -14.33
CA GLY A 240 -9.98 -10.68 -13.84
C GLY A 240 -9.83 -12.06 -13.17
N SER A 241 -10.68 -12.30 -12.17
CA SER A 241 -10.74 -13.55 -11.41
C SER A 241 -9.46 -13.91 -10.64
N THR A 242 -8.60 -12.95 -10.36
CA THR A 242 -7.41 -13.13 -9.53
C THR A 242 -7.78 -13.11 -8.06
N LYS A 243 -7.23 -14.04 -7.28
CA LYS A 243 -7.40 -14.10 -5.83
C LYS A 243 -6.07 -13.86 -5.13
N ILE A 244 -6.04 -12.88 -4.26
CA ILE A 244 -4.88 -12.58 -3.41
C ILE A 244 -5.24 -12.97 -1.97
N GLY A 245 -4.37 -13.73 -1.32
CA GLY A 245 -4.55 -14.17 0.06
C GLY A 245 -4.43 -13.03 1.07
N ALA A 246 -4.57 -13.36 2.35
CA ALA A 246 -4.46 -12.43 3.46
C ALA A 246 -3.01 -12.06 3.78
N TRP A 247 -2.80 -10.86 4.32
CA TRP A 247 -1.49 -10.37 4.79
C TRP A 247 -0.41 -10.35 3.71
N CYS A 248 -0.77 -10.25 2.44
CA CYS A 248 0.18 -10.09 1.34
C CYS A 248 0.73 -8.66 1.29
N MET A 249 1.96 -8.52 0.82
CA MET A 249 2.61 -7.23 0.58
C MET A 249 3.01 -7.14 -0.89
N VAL A 250 2.40 -6.21 -1.62
CA VAL A 250 2.59 -6.08 -3.07
C VAL A 250 3.28 -4.75 -3.39
N GLY A 251 4.45 -4.83 -3.98
CA GLY A 251 5.23 -3.68 -4.44
C GLY A 251 4.59 -2.96 -5.63
N GLY A 252 4.88 -1.68 -5.76
CA GLY A 252 4.29 -0.82 -6.81
C GLY A 252 4.56 -1.33 -8.22
N GLN A 253 3.60 -1.08 -9.12
CA GLN A 253 3.64 -1.48 -10.52
C GLN A 253 3.70 -3.01 -10.75
N ALA A 254 3.38 -3.83 -9.75
CA ALA A 254 3.23 -5.27 -9.97
C ALA A 254 1.97 -5.57 -10.78
N GLY A 255 2.06 -6.57 -11.65
CA GLY A 255 0.94 -7.03 -12.49
C GLY A 255 0.63 -8.50 -12.22
N PHE A 256 -0.66 -8.85 -12.17
CA PHE A 256 -1.12 -10.21 -11.96
C PHE A 256 -1.93 -10.69 -13.15
N SER A 257 -1.59 -11.88 -13.66
CA SER A 257 -2.39 -12.57 -14.68
C SER A 257 -3.75 -12.99 -14.13
N GLY A 258 -4.73 -13.10 -15.01
CA GLY A 258 -6.06 -13.54 -14.63
C GLY A 258 -6.11 -14.99 -14.15
N HIS A 259 -7.12 -15.30 -13.33
CA HIS A 259 -7.43 -16.66 -12.85
C HIS A 259 -6.33 -17.31 -12.00
N ILE A 260 -5.45 -16.54 -11.37
CA ILE A 260 -4.41 -17.06 -10.49
C ILE A 260 -4.80 -16.84 -9.01
N THR A 261 -4.21 -17.67 -8.16
CA THR A 261 -4.36 -17.59 -6.70
C THR A 261 -3.01 -17.38 -6.04
N ILE A 262 -2.91 -16.33 -5.24
CA ILE A 262 -1.75 -15.98 -4.44
C ILE A 262 -2.04 -16.35 -3.00
N ALA A 263 -1.18 -17.17 -2.41
CA ALA A 263 -1.33 -17.64 -1.03
C ALA A 263 -1.08 -16.52 -0.01
N ASP A 264 -1.51 -16.74 1.22
CA ASP A 264 -1.36 -15.78 2.31
C ASP A 264 0.10 -15.39 2.56
N LYS A 265 0.31 -14.17 3.08
CA LYS A 265 1.62 -13.65 3.50
C LYS A 265 2.67 -13.61 2.39
N THR A 266 2.25 -13.67 1.14
CA THR A 266 3.15 -13.59 -0.02
C THR A 266 3.70 -12.15 -0.16
N PHE A 267 5.01 -12.06 -0.44
CA PHE A 267 5.67 -10.80 -0.78
C PHE A 267 5.93 -10.73 -2.29
N ILE A 268 5.44 -9.70 -2.94
CA ILE A 268 5.68 -9.42 -4.37
C ILE A 268 6.52 -8.16 -4.49
N GLY A 269 7.70 -8.27 -5.08
CA GLY A 269 8.57 -7.12 -5.33
C GLY A 269 7.98 -6.13 -6.34
N ALA A 270 8.44 -4.88 -6.31
CA ALA A 270 7.98 -3.86 -7.26
C ALA A 270 8.29 -4.27 -8.72
N GLN A 271 7.43 -3.85 -9.66
CA GLN A 271 7.53 -4.12 -11.09
C GLN A 271 7.58 -5.61 -11.45
N SER A 272 6.96 -6.45 -10.62
CA SER A 272 6.90 -7.89 -10.85
C SER A 272 5.71 -8.29 -11.71
N GLY A 273 5.92 -9.24 -12.62
CA GLY A 273 4.87 -9.87 -13.42
C GLY A 273 4.54 -11.28 -12.91
N VAL A 274 3.44 -11.42 -12.16
CA VAL A 274 3.01 -12.69 -11.58
C VAL A 274 2.09 -13.40 -12.56
N ILE A 275 2.53 -14.53 -13.10
CA ILE A 275 1.83 -15.24 -14.18
C ILE A 275 1.24 -16.58 -13.75
N SER A 276 1.45 -17.03 -12.52
CA SER A 276 0.99 -18.32 -12.02
C SER A 276 0.68 -18.28 -10.52
N ASN A 277 -0.03 -19.30 -10.05
CA ASN A 277 -0.29 -19.48 -8.63
C ASN A 277 0.99 -19.57 -7.81
N THR A 278 0.94 -19.06 -6.58
CA THR A 278 2.00 -19.34 -5.60
C THR A 278 1.92 -20.79 -5.11
N LYS A 279 3.06 -21.30 -4.62
CA LYS A 279 3.19 -22.69 -4.14
C LYS A 279 2.74 -22.85 -2.68
N GLY A 280 2.77 -21.77 -1.90
CA GLY A 280 2.43 -21.80 -0.48
C GLY A 280 2.53 -20.41 0.17
N ASN A 281 2.18 -20.36 1.46
CA ASN A 281 2.15 -19.13 2.24
C ASN A 281 3.57 -18.56 2.47
N GLY A 282 3.70 -17.24 2.48
CA GLY A 282 4.98 -16.55 2.77
C GLY A 282 5.98 -16.60 1.62
N GLU A 283 5.58 -16.97 0.42
CA GLU A 283 6.45 -16.97 -0.76
C GLU A 283 6.89 -15.54 -1.11
N GLN A 284 8.12 -15.43 -1.61
CA GLN A 284 8.67 -14.15 -2.08
C GLN A 284 8.96 -14.25 -3.57
N LEU A 285 8.41 -13.33 -4.34
CA LEU A 285 8.54 -13.28 -5.80
C LEU A 285 9.01 -11.91 -6.27
N ILE A 286 9.93 -11.88 -7.25
CA ILE A 286 10.40 -10.63 -7.87
C ILE A 286 10.73 -10.85 -9.34
N GLY A 287 10.54 -9.82 -10.14
CA GLY A 287 10.91 -9.80 -11.55
C GLY A 287 9.74 -10.06 -12.50
N ALA A 288 10.03 -10.05 -13.79
CA ALA A 288 9.06 -10.34 -14.83
C ALA A 288 9.65 -11.39 -15.81
N PRO A 289 9.22 -12.65 -15.73
CA PRO A 289 8.25 -13.18 -14.78
C PRO A 289 8.77 -13.16 -13.34
N ALA A 290 7.85 -13.08 -12.37
CA ALA A 290 8.20 -13.06 -10.95
C ALA A 290 8.67 -14.45 -10.51
N ILE A 291 9.89 -14.50 -9.93
CA ILE A 291 10.56 -15.71 -9.46
C ILE A 291 11.15 -15.47 -8.08
N ASP A 292 11.69 -16.53 -7.46
CA ASP A 292 12.39 -16.41 -6.17
C ASP A 292 13.47 -15.32 -6.22
N PRO A 293 13.55 -14.42 -5.21
CA PRO A 293 14.51 -13.32 -5.22
C PRO A 293 15.98 -13.75 -5.30
N LYS A 294 16.36 -14.86 -4.66
CA LYS A 294 17.76 -15.36 -4.71
C LYS A 294 18.12 -15.78 -6.13
N VAL A 295 17.19 -16.40 -6.85
CA VAL A 295 17.38 -16.80 -8.25
C VAL A 295 17.45 -15.55 -9.13
N PHE A 296 16.52 -14.60 -8.93
CA PHE A 296 16.47 -13.34 -9.66
C PHE A 296 17.79 -12.56 -9.53
N PHE A 297 18.26 -12.30 -8.32
CA PHE A 297 19.50 -11.54 -8.12
C PHE A 297 20.74 -12.24 -8.67
N LYS A 298 20.81 -13.57 -8.58
CA LYS A 298 21.90 -14.33 -9.24
C LYS A 298 21.87 -14.15 -10.76
N ALA A 299 20.69 -14.26 -11.38
CA ALA A 299 20.54 -14.03 -12.82
C ALA A 299 20.93 -12.60 -13.21
N GLN A 300 20.48 -11.59 -12.44
CA GLN A 300 20.83 -10.19 -12.68
C GLN A 300 22.35 -9.93 -12.58
N ALA A 301 23.03 -10.54 -11.62
CA ALA A 301 24.48 -10.41 -11.48
C ALA A 301 25.25 -10.92 -12.70
N VAL A 302 24.73 -11.95 -13.37
CA VAL A 302 25.34 -12.55 -14.57
C VAL A 302 24.92 -11.85 -15.86
N MET A 303 23.73 -11.22 -15.87
CA MET A 303 23.13 -10.66 -17.09
C MET A 303 24.06 -9.73 -17.87
N LYS A 304 24.80 -8.85 -17.20
CA LYS A 304 25.75 -7.93 -17.85
C LYS A 304 26.93 -8.64 -18.51
N ARG A 305 27.24 -9.85 -18.08
CA ARG A 305 28.34 -10.68 -18.59
C ARG A 305 27.90 -11.67 -19.67
N LEU A 306 26.60 -11.83 -19.89
CA LEU A 306 26.09 -12.80 -20.87
C LEU A 306 26.69 -12.63 -22.29
N PRO A 307 26.89 -11.42 -22.85
CA PRO A 307 27.50 -11.24 -24.16
C PRO A 307 28.95 -11.78 -24.24
N ASP A 308 29.73 -11.57 -23.17
CA ASP A 308 31.11 -12.04 -23.09
C ASP A 308 31.15 -13.55 -22.87
N MET A 309 30.35 -14.07 -21.97
CA MET A 309 30.20 -15.53 -21.76
C MET A 309 29.77 -16.26 -23.06
N TYR A 310 28.89 -15.65 -23.85
CA TYR A 310 28.50 -16.24 -25.15
C TYR A 310 29.67 -16.34 -26.13
N LYS A 311 30.54 -15.31 -26.19
CA LYS A 311 31.75 -15.31 -27.00
C LYS A 311 32.75 -16.36 -26.52
N GLU A 312 32.97 -16.42 -25.18
CA GLU A 312 33.86 -17.41 -24.56
C GLU A 312 33.41 -18.85 -24.85
N LEU A 313 32.10 -19.11 -24.70
CA LEU A 313 31.53 -20.43 -25.06
C LEU A 313 31.72 -20.78 -26.55
N GLY A 314 31.61 -19.80 -27.43
CA GLY A 314 31.90 -19.99 -28.87
C GLY A 314 33.34 -20.33 -29.15
N ALA A 315 34.30 -19.68 -28.48
CA ALA A 315 35.71 -19.96 -28.57
C ALA A 315 36.05 -21.37 -28.05
N LEU A 316 35.56 -21.70 -26.85
CA LEU A 316 35.75 -23.04 -26.25
C LEU A 316 35.20 -24.17 -27.11
N ARG A 317 34.03 -23.97 -27.75
CA ARG A 317 33.49 -24.97 -28.69
C ARG A 317 34.44 -25.23 -29.90
N LYS A 318 35.03 -24.19 -30.47
CA LYS A 318 35.98 -24.31 -31.57
C LYS A 318 37.24 -25.06 -31.13
N GLU A 319 37.78 -24.71 -29.98
CA GLU A 319 38.96 -25.35 -29.40
C GLU A 319 38.72 -26.85 -29.14
N ILE A 320 37.56 -27.19 -28.58
CA ILE A 320 37.16 -28.59 -28.37
C ILE A 320 37.05 -29.36 -29.72
N GLU A 321 36.52 -28.73 -30.76
CA GLU A 321 36.44 -29.35 -32.11
C GLU A 321 37.82 -29.58 -32.73
N GLU A 322 38.73 -28.64 -32.54
CA GLU A 322 40.12 -28.76 -32.99
C GLU A 322 40.86 -29.89 -32.28
N LEU A 323 40.73 -29.94 -30.93
CA LEU A 323 41.31 -31.02 -30.13
C LEU A 323 40.76 -32.41 -30.52
N LYS A 324 39.45 -32.50 -30.79
CA LYS A 324 38.82 -33.75 -31.25
C LYS A 324 39.34 -34.19 -32.63
N LYS A 325 39.69 -33.25 -33.54
CA LYS A 325 40.29 -33.56 -34.86
C LYS A 325 41.73 -34.06 -34.70
N GLN A 326 42.50 -33.43 -33.78
CA GLN A 326 43.88 -33.86 -33.49
C GLN A 326 43.95 -35.25 -32.85
N HIS A 327 42.94 -35.64 -32.05
CA HIS A 327 42.91 -36.97 -31.41
C HIS A 327 42.38 -38.10 -32.33
N LYS A 328 41.84 -37.75 -33.51
CA LYS A 328 41.36 -38.71 -34.51
C LYS A 328 42.36 -38.94 -35.63
N ALA A 329 43.42 -38.17 -35.71
CA ALA A 329 44.58 -38.34 -36.62
C ALA A 329 45.70 -39.09 -35.92
#